data_0f0dcc28b586a9c04b591dce43025b0a
#
_entry.id   0f0dcc28b586a9c04b591dce43025b0a
#
_cell.length_a   1.000
_cell.length_b   1.000
_cell.length_c   1.000
_cell.angle_alpha   90.00
_cell.angle_beta   90.00
_cell.angle_gamma   90.00
#
_symmetry.space_group_name_H-M   'P 1'
#
loop_
_entity.id
_entity.type
_entity.pdbx_description
1 polymer ?
#
loop_
_entity_poly.entity_id
_entity_poly.type
_entity_poly.pdbx_seq_one_letter_code
_entity_poly.pdbx_strand_id
1 'polypeptide(L)'
;MLTKLEFGSEELEWLNYERYYYPCPLVQKRLHCIYIKAVSGLSNEKIGSLLDAHRNSISEWVAISQTLGVSALLDVNYGTNKSELENHATNIKELFTTQPPRSIAEAIIKVKELTGIERSHTRLLAFMKRHNFHFLKTGHIPAKVNTTQQLNWVEETLKPVIAAAQNGEVHLLFLDAAHFILQPFLCCLWCISRVFIKASPGRNRINVLGAVNALTKEVSTYSNTTYICANCLINFLKQLKEQYSDKPIAIVLDNARYQHCFVVKAIATGLGIHLLFLPPYSPNLNIIERLWKFTKKEILNAQYYDAPAKFHDAITTFFQNINQNNKADLHKLLTLKFQFFDKNIAHSYAA
;
A
#
# COMPACT_ATOMS: atom_id res chain seq x y z
N MET A 1 37.97 -11.60 -53.69
CA MET A 1 37.38 -12.95 -53.73
C MET A 1 36.02 -12.93 -53.06
N LEU A 2 34.98 -13.42 -53.75
CA LEU A 2 33.65 -13.56 -53.18
C LEU A 2 33.66 -14.85 -52.35
N THR A 3 33.87 -14.74 -51.04
CA THR A 3 33.85 -15.88 -50.11
C THR A 3 32.40 -16.29 -49.89
N LYS A 4 32.01 -17.41 -50.48
CA LYS A 4 30.73 -18.07 -50.22
C LYS A 4 30.80 -18.71 -48.82
N LEU A 5 29.74 -18.56 -48.03
CA LEU A 5 29.62 -19.27 -46.75
C LEU A 5 29.12 -20.69 -47.01
N GLU A 6 29.75 -21.70 -46.45
CA GLU A 6 29.33 -23.10 -46.58
C GLU A 6 28.63 -23.52 -45.28
N PHE A 7 27.38 -23.97 -45.41
CA PHE A 7 26.54 -24.48 -44.32
C PHE A 7 25.97 -25.85 -44.70
N GLY A 8 25.70 -26.68 -43.72
CA GLY A 8 24.98 -27.93 -43.92
C GLY A 8 23.51 -27.70 -44.38
N SER A 9 22.89 -28.73 -44.96
CA SER A 9 21.50 -28.65 -45.40
C SER A 9 20.53 -28.29 -44.28
N GLU A 10 20.68 -28.86 -43.08
CA GLU A 10 19.87 -28.61 -41.92
C GLU A 10 20.02 -27.16 -41.39
N GLU A 11 21.25 -26.65 -41.44
CA GLU A 11 21.58 -25.29 -41.01
C GLU A 11 21.01 -24.22 -41.96
N LEU A 12 21.00 -24.51 -43.25
CA LEU A 12 20.39 -23.68 -44.29
C LEU A 12 18.86 -23.66 -44.14
N GLU A 13 18.24 -24.79 -43.87
CA GLU A 13 16.80 -24.87 -43.61
C GLU A 13 16.42 -24.08 -42.35
N TRP A 14 17.17 -24.21 -41.26
CA TRP A 14 16.99 -23.44 -40.04
C TRP A 14 17.14 -21.94 -40.31
N LEU A 15 18.20 -21.50 -41.00
CA LEU A 15 18.40 -20.11 -41.39
C LEU A 15 17.24 -19.57 -42.24
N ASN A 16 16.74 -20.40 -43.17
CA ASN A 16 15.64 -20.01 -44.04
C ASN A 16 14.33 -19.80 -43.26
N TYR A 17 14.12 -20.54 -42.20
CA TYR A 17 12.96 -20.38 -41.32
C TYR A 17 13.14 -19.19 -40.40
N GLU A 18 14.22 -19.14 -39.61
CA GLU A 18 14.42 -18.15 -38.54
C GLU A 18 14.58 -16.72 -39.05
N ARG A 19 15.08 -16.51 -40.27
CA ARG A 19 15.15 -15.16 -40.87
C ARG A 19 13.79 -14.45 -40.98
N TYR A 20 12.69 -15.18 -40.90
CA TYR A 20 11.32 -14.62 -40.92
C TYR A 20 10.60 -14.70 -39.60
N TYR A 21 10.89 -15.71 -38.81
CA TYR A 21 10.10 -16.02 -37.59
C TYR A 21 10.81 -15.76 -36.26
N TYR A 22 12.10 -15.41 -36.31
CA TYR A 22 12.80 -15.07 -35.06
C TYR A 22 12.15 -13.87 -34.37
N PRO A 23 11.94 -13.86 -33.02
CA PRO A 23 11.18 -12.81 -32.32
C PRO A 23 11.77 -11.39 -32.40
N CYS A 24 13.08 -11.26 -32.71
CA CYS A 24 13.77 -9.98 -32.78
C CYS A 24 14.03 -9.56 -34.25
N PRO A 25 13.45 -8.42 -34.72
CA PRO A 25 13.65 -7.95 -36.10
C PRO A 25 15.12 -7.73 -36.51
N LEU A 26 15.96 -7.29 -35.55
CA LEU A 26 17.39 -7.11 -35.79
C LEU A 26 18.09 -8.46 -36.09
N VAL A 27 17.74 -9.48 -35.30
CA VAL A 27 18.26 -10.84 -35.50
C VAL A 27 17.76 -11.42 -36.84
N GLN A 28 16.47 -11.24 -37.15
CA GLN A 28 15.93 -11.61 -38.46
C GLN A 28 16.78 -11.03 -39.59
N LYS A 29 17.11 -9.73 -39.49
CA LYS A 29 17.93 -9.03 -40.52
C LYS A 29 19.34 -9.62 -40.62
N ARG A 30 19.96 -9.97 -39.48
CA ARG A 30 21.27 -10.63 -39.42
C ARG A 30 21.24 -12.03 -40.06
N LEU A 31 20.26 -12.85 -39.68
CA LEU A 31 20.08 -14.20 -40.22
C LEU A 31 19.76 -14.16 -41.70
N HIS A 32 18.96 -13.19 -42.15
CA HIS A 32 18.65 -12.99 -43.57
C HIS A 32 19.92 -12.62 -44.39
N CYS A 33 20.79 -11.79 -43.80
CA CYS A 33 22.09 -11.47 -44.41
C CYS A 33 22.93 -12.73 -44.64
N ILE A 34 23.08 -13.58 -43.64
CA ILE A 34 23.87 -14.81 -43.72
C ILE A 34 23.26 -15.78 -44.70
N TYR A 35 21.94 -15.95 -44.69
CA TYR A 35 21.24 -16.80 -45.68
C TYR A 35 21.48 -16.35 -47.12
N ILE A 36 21.32 -15.04 -47.44
CA ILE A 36 21.59 -14.53 -48.78
C ILE A 36 23.05 -14.75 -49.16
N LYS A 37 23.98 -14.50 -48.24
CA LYS A 37 25.42 -14.71 -48.48
C LYS A 37 25.75 -16.17 -48.82
N ALA A 38 25.14 -17.11 -48.12
CA ALA A 38 25.33 -18.54 -48.33
C ALA A 38 24.75 -19.05 -49.66
N VAL A 39 23.52 -18.62 -49.98
CA VAL A 39 22.81 -19.12 -51.19
C VAL A 39 23.31 -18.44 -52.44
N SER A 40 23.44 -17.10 -52.42
CA SER A 40 23.70 -16.32 -53.65
C SER A 40 25.17 -15.93 -53.87
N GLY A 41 26.01 -15.93 -52.82
CA GLY A 41 27.38 -15.46 -52.90
C GLY A 41 27.54 -13.98 -53.23
N LEU A 42 26.48 -13.18 -53.12
CA LEU A 42 26.49 -11.74 -53.43
C LEU A 42 27.53 -10.96 -52.62
N SER A 43 27.98 -9.83 -53.18
CA SER A 43 28.88 -8.91 -52.48
C SER A 43 28.19 -8.28 -51.26
N ASN A 44 28.95 -7.93 -50.22
CA ASN A 44 28.42 -7.31 -49.02
C ASN A 44 27.70 -5.98 -49.30
N GLU A 45 28.10 -5.28 -50.34
CA GLU A 45 27.46 -4.04 -50.78
C GLU A 45 26.07 -4.30 -51.39
N LYS A 46 25.92 -5.33 -52.22
CA LYS A 46 24.64 -5.73 -52.78
C LYS A 46 23.67 -6.26 -51.70
N ILE A 47 24.18 -7.05 -50.75
CA ILE A 47 23.39 -7.53 -49.61
C ILE A 47 22.94 -6.35 -48.74
N GLY A 48 23.83 -5.37 -48.52
CA GLY A 48 23.50 -4.16 -47.78
C GLY A 48 22.35 -3.38 -48.42
N SER A 49 22.40 -3.22 -49.76
CA SER A 49 21.31 -2.56 -50.50
C SER A 49 19.99 -3.34 -50.45
N LEU A 50 20.01 -4.68 -50.47
CA LEU A 50 18.81 -5.52 -50.35
C LEU A 50 18.17 -5.47 -48.95
N LEU A 51 18.98 -5.38 -47.93
CA LEU A 51 18.52 -5.43 -46.54
C LEU A 51 18.41 -4.04 -45.86
N ASP A 52 18.63 -2.97 -46.65
CA ASP A 52 18.72 -1.61 -46.09
C ASP A 52 19.66 -1.55 -44.87
N ALA A 53 20.90 -2.00 -45.06
CA ALA A 53 21.94 -2.05 -44.07
C ALA A 53 23.29 -1.57 -44.62
N HIS A 54 24.07 -0.89 -43.78
CA HIS A 54 25.37 -0.40 -44.20
C HIS A 54 26.34 -1.58 -44.48
N ARG A 55 27.17 -1.46 -45.50
CA ARG A 55 28.15 -2.49 -45.90
C ARG A 55 29.02 -3.00 -44.75
N ASN A 56 29.41 -2.10 -43.82
CA ASN A 56 30.23 -2.47 -42.68
C ASN A 56 29.49 -3.42 -41.71
N SER A 57 28.19 -3.21 -41.49
CA SER A 57 27.35 -4.09 -40.66
C SER A 57 27.24 -5.48 -41.32
N ILE A 58 27.09 -5.54 -42.65
CA ILE A 58 27.09 -6.83 -43.37
C ILE A 58 28.42 -7.55 -43.19
N SER A 59 29.53 -6.82 -43.31
CA SER A 59 30.89 -7.39 -43.14
C SER A 59 31.12 -7.91 -41.74
N GLU A 60 30.64 -7.17 -40.73
CA GLU A 60 30.70 -7.57 -39.32
C GLU A 60 29.88 -8.83 -39.05
N TRP A 61 28.64 -8.91 -39.53
CA TRP A 61 27.79 -10.08 -39.33
C TRP A 61 28.34 -11.32 -40.03
N VAL A 62 28.92 -11.18 -41.21
CA VAL A 62 29.60 -12.26 -41.92
C VAL A 62 30.83 -12.72 -41.14
N ALA A 63 31.66 -11.79 -40.66
CA ALA A 63 32.83 -12.13 -39.85
C ALA A 63 32.46 -12.85 -38.54
N ILE A 64 31.43 -12.37 -37.81
CA ILE A 64 30.92 -13.03 -36.60
C ILE A 64 30.45 -14.45 -36.92
N SER A 65 29.67 -14.62 -37.99
CA SER A 65 29.22 -15.96 -38.43
C SER A 65 30.36 -16.91 -38.75
N GLN A 66 31.44 -16.41 -39.35
CA GLN A 66 32.61 -17.24 -39.73
C GLN A 66 33.49 -17.59 -38.51
N THR A 67 33.61 -16.69 -37.54
CA THR A 67 34.54 -16.88 -36.41
C THR A 67 33.87 -17.53 -35.20
N LEU A 68 32.63 -17.19 -34.90
CA LEU A 68 31.89 -17.59 -33.71
C LEU A 68 30.64 -18.43 -33.99
N GLY A 69 30.33 -18.66 -35.26
CA GLY A 69 29.14 -19.39 -35.67
C GLY A 69 27.88 -18.51 -35.73
N VAL A 70 26.83 -19.06 -36.35
CA VAL A 70 25.55 -18.33 -36.56
C VAL A 70 24.86 -18.02 -35.25
N SER A 71 25.02 -18.85 -34.22
CA SER A 71 24.44 -18.65 -32.90
C SER A 71 24.87 -17.33 -32.25
N ALA A 72 26.08 -16.85 -32.52
CA ALA A 72 26.56 -15.57 -31.99
C ALA A 72 25.81 -14.34 -32.54
N LEU A 73 25.12 -14.48 -33.66
CA LEU A 73 24.30 -13.43 -34.26
C LEU A 73 22.95 -13.26 -33.56
N LEU A 74 22.53 -14.24 -32.76
CA LEU A 74 21.31 -14.21 -31.97
C LEU A 74 21.46 -13.28 -30.77
N ASP A 75 22.67 -13.07 -30.29
CA ASP A 75 22.96 -12.20 -29.15
C ASP A 75 22.83 -10.72 -29.55
N VAL A 76 21.82 -10.07 -28.98
CA VAL A 76 21.62 -8.63 -29.16
C VAL A 76 22.12 -7.91 -27.89
N ASN A 77 23.41 -7.59 -27.87
CA ASN A 77 23.97 -6.70 -26.88
C ASN A 77 23.49 -5.26 -27.14
N TYR A 78 22.32 -4.91 -26.67
CA TYR A 78 21.99 -3.50 -26.45
C TYR A 78 22.92 -3.03 -25.32
N GLY A 79 23.95 -2.26 -25.65
CA GLY A 79 24.84 -1.68 -24.65
C GLY A 79 23.98 -1.01 -23.58
N THR A 80 23.97 -1.57 -22.38
CA THR A 80 23.31 -0.97 -21.24
C THR A 80 24.11 0.27 -20.88
N ASN A 81 23.66 1.44 -21.30
CA ASN A 81 24.17 2.70 -20.78
C ASN A 81 23.85 2.74 -19.28
N LYS A 82 24.73 2.16 -18.47
CA LYS A 82 24.63 2.24 -17.02
C LYS A 82 24.70 3.72 -16.64
N SER A 83 23.71 4.19 -15.92
CA SER A 83 23.72 5.57 -15.43
C SER A 83 24.91 5.75 -14.49
N GLU A 84 25.65 6.86 -14.61
CA GLU A 84 26.70 7.22 -13.64
C GLU A 84 26.23 7.20 -12.19
N LEU A 85 24.93 7.47 -11.95
CA LEU A 85 24.32 7.36 -10.63
C LEU A 85 24.38 5.94 -10.02
N GLU A 86 24.53 4.90 -10.84
CA GLU A 86 24.66 3.52 -10.31
C GLU A 86 25.90 3.38 -9.42
N ASN A 87 26.97 4.09 -9.73
CA ASN A 87 28.19 4.09 -8.91
C ASN A 87 27.97 4.73 -7.52
N HIS A 88 26.94 5.55 -7.38
CA HIS A 88 26.60 6.27 -6.16
C HIS A 88 25.33 5.71 -5.48
N ALA A 89 24.79 4.59 -5.95
CA ALA A 89 23.52 4.05 -5.48
C ALA A 89 23.47 3.78 -3.97
N THR A 90 24.56 3.27 -3.40
CA THR A 90 24.67 3.02 -1.95
C THR A 90 24.62 4.31 -1.14
N ASN A 91 25.41 5.31 -1.53
CA ASN A 91 25.47 6.61 -0.85
C ASN A 91 24.13 7.35 -0.93
N ILE A 92 23.45 7.27 -2.08
CA ILE A 92 22.12 7.85 -2.27
C ILE A 92 21.07 7.13 -1.38
N LYS A 93 21.17 5.81 -1.25
CA LYS A 93 20.31 5.05 -0.33
C LYS A 93 20.49 5.48 1.12
N GLU A 94 21.72 5.60 1.58
CA GLU A 94 22.04 6.06 2.94
C GLU A 94 21.53 7.48 3.19
N LEU A 95 21.78 8.40 2.26
CA LEU A 95 21.27 9.78 2.34
C LEU A 95 19.76 9.81 2.43
N PHE A 96 19.04 9.08 1.57
CA PHE A 96 17.57 9.10 1.55
C PHE A 96 16.95 8.27 2.69
N THR A 97 17.71 7.40 3.32
CA THR A 97 17.31 6.72 4.56
C THR A 97 17.34 7.66 5.76
N THR A 98 18.39 8.49 5.85
CA THR A 98 18.55 9.47 6.93
C THR A 98 17.76 10.75 6.70
N GLN A 99 17.69 11.20 5.45
CA GLN A 99 17.05 12.45 5.04
C GLN A 99 16.16 12.26 3.79
N PRO A 100 15.02 11.53 3.90
CA PRO A 100 14.14 11.29 2.77
C PRO A 100 13.63 12.59 2.13
N PRO A 101 13.72 12.73 0.80
CA PRO A 101 13.24 13.92 0.11
C PRO A 101 11.70 13.92 0.05
N ARG A 102 11.10 15.11 0.20
CA ARG A 102 9.64 15.31 0.14
C ARG A 102 9.10 15.37 -1.29
N SER A 103 9.98 15.58 -2.26
CA SER A 103 9.64 15.66 -3.68
C SER A 103 10.81 15.22 -4.55
N ILE A 104 10.54 14.93 -5.84
CA ILE A 104 11.62 14.63 -6.80
C ILE A 104 12.52 15.86 -7.03
N ALA A 105 11.98 17.06 -6.96
CA ALA A 105 12.77 18.29 -7.08
C ALA A 105 13.83 18.39 -5.95
N GLU A 106 13.42 18.14 -4.71
CA GLU A 106 14.34 18.08 -3.57
C GLU A 106 15.36 16.92 -3.72
N ALA A 107 14.91 15.77 -4.22
CA ALA A 107 15.79 14.64 -4.48
C ALA A 107 16.88 14.97 -5.52
N ILE A 108 16.57 15.74 -6.57
CA ILE A 108 17.54 16.21 -7.57
C ILE A 108 18.61 17.07 -6.90
N ILE A 109 18.23 18.01 -6.06
CA ILE A 109 19.15 18.90 -5.35
C ILE A 109 20.10 18.07 -4.46
N LYS A 110 19.55 17.22 -3.60
CA LYS A 110 20.33 16.35 -2.69
C LYS A 110 21.30 15.42 -3.43
N VAL A 111 20.85 14.82 -4.55
CA VAL A 111 21.70 13.96 -5.37
C VAL A 111 22.81 14.77 -6.02
N LYS A 112 22.52 15.96 -6.53
CA LYS A 112 23.52 16.85 -7.12
C LYS A 112 24.56 17.29 -6.09
N GLU A 113 24.15 17.65 -4.88
CA GLU A 113 25.04 18.01 -3.78
C GLU A 113 25.96 16.85 -3.37
N LEU A 114 25.40 15.62 -3.32
CA LEU A 114 26.17 14.43 -2.93
C LEU A 114 27.12 13.93 -4.01
N THR A 115 26.71 13.98 -5.29
CA THR A 115 27.42 13.28 -6.39
C THR A 115 28.00 14.20 -7.44
N GLY A 116 27.63 15.48 -7.44
CA GLY A 116 27.93 16.42 -8.53
C GLY A 116 27.11 16.18 -9.82
N ILE A 117 26.31 15.12 -9.88
CA ILE A 117 25.59 14.68 -11.07
C ILE A 117 24.20 15.29 -11.08
N GLU A 118 23.87 16.05 -12.13
CA GLU A 118 22.53 16.56 -12.36
C GLU A 118 21.73 15.63 -13.28
N ARG A 119 20.49 15.30 -12.90
CA ARG A 119 19.58 14.47 -13.71
C ARG A 119 18.20 15.14 -13.83
N SER A 120 17.54 14.90 -14.95
CA SER A 120 16.15 15.34 -15.13
C SER A 120 15.22 14.57 -14.20
N HIS A 121 14.06 15.17 -13.91
CA HIS A 121 13.00 14.59 -13.07
C HIS A 121 12.68 13.13 -13.44
N THR A 122 12.45 12.88 -14.73
CA THR A 122 12.08 11.54 -15.22
C THR A 122 13.20 10.51 -15.03
N ARG A 123 14.46 10.90 -15.28
CA ARG A 123 15.61 10.00 -15.13
C ARG A 123 15.89 9.67 -13.66
N LEU A 124 15.80 10.66 -12.76
CA LEU A 124 15.99 10.41 -11.34
C LEU A 124 14.84 9.58 -10.77
N LEU A 125 13.59 9.84 -11.16
CA LEU A 125 12.45 9.02 -10.75
C LEU A 125 12.59 7.57 -11.21
N ALA A 126 13.05 7.32 -12.45
CA ALA A 126 13.32 5.99 -12.96
C ALA A 126 14.44 5.28 -12.18
N PHE A 127 15.52 6.00 -11.82
CA PHE A 127 16.58 5.50 -10.96
C PHE A 127 16.04 5.12 -9.57
N MET A 128 15.30 6.01 -8.91
CA MET A 128 14.71 5.75 -7.60
C MET A 128 13.81 4.53 -7.61
N LYS A 129 12.93 4.38 -8.62
CA LYS A 129 12.06 3.19 -8.77
C LYS A 129 12.85 1.90 -8.92
N ARG A 130 13.92 1.87 -9.72
CA ARG A 130 14.80 0.69 -9.87
C ARG A 130 15.46 0.27 -8.56
N HIS A 131 15.75 1.25 -7.69
CA HIS A 131 16.34 1.01 -6.38
C HIS A 131 15.31 0.84 -5.26
N ASN A 132 14.03 0.55 -5.61
CA ASN A 132 12.93 0.28 -4.68
C ASN A 132 12.58 1.46 -3.75
N PHE A 133 12.80 2.71 -4.18
CA PHE A 133 12.24 3.84 -3.49
C PHE A 133 10.78 4.02 -3.87
N HIS A 134 9.93 4.21 -2.86
CA HIS A 134 8.50 4.43 -3.01
C HIS A 134 8.10 5.76 -2.38
N PHE A 135 7.18 6.47 -3.01
CA PHE A 135 6.59 7.67 -2.43
C PHE A 135 5.47 7.26 -1.48
N LEU A 136 5.79 7.22 -0.18
CA LEU A 136 4.89 6.71 0.86
C LEU A 136 4.39 7.85 1.74
N LYS A 137 3.13 7.72 2.19
CA LYS A 137 2.58 8.62 3.20
C LYS A 137 3.21 8.33 4.55
N THR A 138 3.70 9.37 5.23
CA THR A 138 4.19 9.25 6.61
C THR A 138 3.10 8.80 7.57
N GLY A 139 3.46 7.99 8.56
CA GLY A 139 2.58 7.55 9.65
C GLY A 139 2.88 8.31 10.94
N HIS A 140 1.90 8.31 11.86
CA HIS A 140 2.08 8.80 13.22
C HIS A 140 2.40 7.65 14.17
N ILE A 141 3.41 7.82 14.98
CA ILE A 141 3.72 6.94 16.12
C ILE A 141 3.53 7.79 17.39
N PRO A 142 2.74 7.35 18.39
CA PRO A 142 2.63 8.10 19.63
C PRO A 142 4.00 8.24 20.31
N ALA A 143 4.41 9.46 20.63
CA ALA A 143 5.76 9.73 21.15
C ALA A 143 6.08 8.97 22.45
N LYS A 144 5.06 8.62 23.21
CA LYS A 144 5.17 7.92 24.51
C LYS A 144 4.83 6.43 24.42
N VAL A 145 4.87 5.82 23.21
CA VAL A 145 4.57 4.40 23.05
C VAL A 145 5.63 3.53 23.74
N ASN A 146 5.18 2.51 24.46
CA ASN A 146 6.03 1.46 25.02
C ASN A 146 5.71 0.13 24.33
N THR A 147 6.51 -0.21 23.33
CA THR A 147 6.30 -1.42 22.50
C THR A 147 6.41 -2.71 23.34
N THR A 148 7.31 -2.76 24.31
CA THR A 148 7.44 -3.92 25.20
C THR A 148 6.18 -4.13 26.03
N GLN A 149 5.63 -3.05 26.60
CA GLN A 149 4.37 -3.12 27.35
C GLN A 149 3.19 -3.54 26.44
N GLN A 150 3.17 -3.07 25.20
CA GLN A 150 2.15 -3.49 24.22
C GLN A 150 2.26 -4.99 23.90
N LEU A 151 3.47 -5.49 23.66
CA LEU A 151 3.71 -6.90 23.37
C LEU A 151 3.30 -7.79 24.55
N ASN A 152 3.76 -7.46 25.76
CA ASN A 152 3.38 -8.21 26.98
C ASN A 152 1.87 -8.24 27.17
N TRP A 153 1.20 -7.11 27.04
CA TRP A 153 -0.25 -7.05 27.18
C TRP A 153 -0.99 -7.90 26.13
N VAL A 154 -0.50 -7.90 24.89
CA VAL A 154 -1.08 -8.74 23.82
C VAL A 154 -0.87 -10.22 24.14
N GLU A 155 0.34 -10.62 24.57
CA GLU A 155 0.64 -12.03 24.88
C GLU A 155 -0.11 -12.52 26.12
N GLU A 156 -0.08 -11.75 27.20
CA GLU A 156 -0.57 -12.17 28.51
C GLU A 156 -2.08 -11.93 28.71
N THR A 157 -2.63 -10.89 28.06
CA THR A 157 -4.04 -10.50 28.27
C THR A 157 -4.90 -10.77 27.05
N LEU A 158 -4.49 -10.31 25.86
CA LEU A 158 -5.38 -10.34 24.69
C LEU A 158 -5.43 -11.73 24.02
N LYS A 159 -4.29 -12.37 23.82
CA LYS A 159 -4.23 -13.68 23.15
C LYS A 159 -5.05 -14.77 23.85
N PRO A 160 -4.99 -14.93 25.18
CA PRO A 160 -5.85 -15.89 25.88
C PRO A 160 -7.33 -15.65 25.64
N VAL A 161 -7.77 -14.38 25.64
CA VAL A 161 -9.17 -14.03 25.39
C VAL A 161 -9.56 -14.23 23.92
N ILE A 162 -8.64 -13.99 22.97
CA ILE A 162 -8.88 -14.36 21.55
C ILE A 162 -9.06 -15.86 21.41
N ALA A 163 -8.25 -16.68 22.08
CA ALA A 163 -8.38 -18.14 22.05
C ALA A 163 -9.72 -18.60 22.64
N ALA A 164 -10.11 -18.08 23.81
CA ALA A 164 -11.40 -18.35 24.42
C ALA A 164 -12.58 -17.94 23.50
N ALA A 165 -12.45 -16.80 22.81
CA ALA A 165 -13.45 -16.37 21.83
C ALA A 165 -13.52 -17.32 20.63
N GLN A 166 -12.37 -17.78 20.09
CA GLN A 166 -12.31 -18.75 19.00
C GLN A 166 -12.92 -20.10 19.40
N ASN A 167 -12.76 -20.54 20.65
CA ASN A 167 -13.41 -21.70 21.21
C ASN A 167 -14.92 -21.50 21.47
N GLY A 168 -15.42 -20.29 21.29
CA GLY A 168 -16.82 -19.98 21.51
C GLY A 168 -17.22 -19.81 22.97
N GLU A 169 -16.29 -19.57 23.88
CA GLU A 169 -16.50 -19.42 25.33
C GLU A 169 -16.90 -17.98 25.73
N VAL A 170 -16.48 -16.98 24.95
CA VAL A 170 -16.68 -15.57 25.24
C VAL A 170 -16.89 -14.75 23.96
N HIS A 171 -17.67 -13.68 24.03
CA HIS A 171 -17.70 -12.66 22.99
C HIS A 171 -16.61 -11.62 23.25
N LEU A 172 -15.65 -11.50 22.32
CA LEU A 172 -14.60 -10.46 22.39
C LEU A 172 -15.01 -9.27 21.53
N LEU A 173 -15.18 -8.12 22.16
CA LEU A 173 -15.54 -6.86 21.52
C LEU A 173 -14.42 -5.84 21.67
N PHE A 174 -14.22 -5.01 20.64
CA PHE A 174 -13.36 -3.81 20.70
C PHE A 174 -14.25 -2.58 20.70
N LEU A 175 -14.14 -1.77 21.73
CA LEU A 175 -14.99 -0.60 21.96
C LEU A 175 -14.18 0.69 21.93
N ASP A 176 -14.74 1.72 21.29
CA ASP A 176 -14.21 3.09 21.30
C ASP A 176 -15.30 4.11 20.96
N ALA A 177 -14.98 5.39 21.15
CA ALA A 177 -15.85 6.52 20.86
C ALA A 177 -15.30 7.35 19.70
N ALA A 178 -16.12 7.60 18.68
CA ALA A 178 -15.78 8.51 17.59
C ALA A 178 -16.63 9.77 17.60
N HIS A 179 -16.01 10.87 17.18
CA HIS A 179 -16.68 12.14 16.94
C HIS A 179 -16.72 12.42 15.43
N PHE A 180 -17.90 12.57 14.89
CA PHE A 180 -18.13 12.99 13.51
C PHE A 180 -18.56 14.46 13.53
N ILE A 181 -17.82 15.29 12.81
CA ILE A 181 -18.06 16.73 12.72
C ILE A 181 -18.66 17.00 11.33
N LEU A 182 -19.66 17.87 11.27
CA LEU A 182 -20.30 18.34 10.04
C LEU A 182 -19.30 19.19 9.25
N GLN A 183 -18.32 18.55 8.67
CA GLN A 183 -17.30 19.17 7.83
C GLN A 183 -16.85 18.14 6.78
N PRO A 184 -16.83 18.49 5.49
CA PRO A 184 -16.36 17.58 4.45
C PRO A 184 -14.87 17.27 4.61
N PHE A 185 -14.49 16.03 4.38
CA PHE A 185 -13.09 15.65 4.25
C PHE A 185 -12.64 15.88 2.81
N LEU A 186 -11.52 16.54 2.65
CA LEU A 186 -10.93 16.73 1.34
C LEU A 186 -10.25 15.43 0.88
N CYS A 187 -10.54 15.02 -0.33
CA CYS A 187 -9.93 13.83 -0.95
C CYS A 187 -9.59 14.11 -2.41
N CYS A 188 -8.84 13.19 -3.03
CA CYS A 188 -8.57 13.25 -4.45
C CYS A 188 -9.74 12.60 -5.23
N LEU A 189 -10.21 13.31 -6.26
CA LEU A 189 -11.24 12.86 -7.20
C LEU A 189 -10.67 12.85 -8.62
N TRP A 190 -11.13 11.93 -9.45
CA TRP A 190 -10.88 11.98 -10.88
C TRP A 190 -11.83 13.03 -11.49
N CYS A 191 -11.30 14.16 -11.93
CA CYS A 191 -12.08 15.26 -12.47
C CYS A 191 -11.27 16.03 -13.54
N ILE A 192 -11.98 16.66 -14.46
CA ILE A 192 -11.35 17.50 -15.52
C ILE A 192 -10.85 18.82 -14.92
N SER A 193 -11.58 19.39 -13.96
CA SER A 193 -11.21 20.60 -13.25
C SER A 193 -11.37 20.41 -11.75
N ARG A 194 -10.64 21.21 -10.95
CA ARG A 194 -10.67 21.11 -9.49
C ARG A 194 -12.08 21.36 -8.96
N VAL A 195 -12.59 20.39 -8.19
CA VAL A 195 -13.89 20.50 -7.51
C VAL A 195 -13.71 21.18 -6.15
N PHE A 196 -14.55 22.16 -5.86
CA PHE A 196 -14.61 22.85 -4.57
C PHE A 196 -15.88 22.41 -3.84
N ILE A 197 -15.72 21.99 -2.59
CA ILE A 197 -16.82 21.51 -1.75
C ILE A 197 -17.12 22.60 -0.71
N LYS A 198 -18.40 22.93 -0.52
CA LYS A 198 -18.84 23.87 0.51
C LYS A 198 -18.48 23.31 1.88
N ALA A 199 -17.98 24.16 2.78
CA ALA A 199 -17.75 23.82 4.17
C ALA A 199 -18.82 24.47 5.05
N SER A 200 -19.31 23.72 6.04
CA SER A 200 -20.25 24.27 7.01
C SER A 200 -19.49 25.16 8.02
N PRO A 201 -19.99 26.35 8.34
CA PRO A 201 -19.36 27.21 9.34
C PRO A 201 -19.58 26.74 10.79
N GLY A 202 -20.47 25.76 10.99
CA GLY A 202 -20.86 25.25 12.31
C GLY A 202 -19.99 24.07 12.79
N ARG A 203 -19.88 23.89 14.11
CA ARG A 203 -19.23 22.74 14.77
C ARG A 203 -20.24 21.67 15.20
N ASN A 204 -21.31 21.47 14.40
CA ASN A 204 -22.25 20.40 14.68
C ASN A 204 -21.53 19.04 14.65
N ARG A 205 -21.79 18.24 15.65
CA ARG A 205 -21.17 16.92 15.79
C ARG A 205 -22.18 15.88 16.23
N ILE A 206 -21.94 14.64 15.85
CA ILE A 206 -22.56 13.46 16.45
C ILE A 206 -21.47 12.59 17.02
N ASN A 207 -21.70 12.06 18.22
CA ASN A 207 -20.77 11.14 18.88
C ASN A 207 -21.33 9.74 18.74
N VAL A 208 -20.47 8.78 18.45
CA VAL A 208 -20.85 7.38 18.30
C VAL A 208 -19.92 6.55 19.19
N LEU A 209 -20.51 5.85 20.16
CA LEU A 209 -19.86 4.70 20.80
C LEU A 209 -20.05 3.51 19.87
N GLY A 210 -18.98 2.81 19.54
CA GLY A 210 -19.04 1.62 18.73
C GLY A 210 -18.40 0.43 19.44
N ALA A 211 -18.88 -0.75 19.12
CA ALA A 211 -18.27 -2.01 19.50
C ALA A 211 -18.19 -2.92 18.25
N VAL A 212 -17.05 -3.55 18.06
CA VAL A 212 -16.80 -4.49 16.96
C VAL A 212 -16.53 -5.87 17.54
N ASN A 213 -17.29 -6.87 17.14
CA ASN A 213 -16.99 -8.25 17.49
C ASN A 213 -15.71 -8.71 16.76
N ALA A 214 -14.75 -9.20 17.53
CA ALA A 214 -13.44 -9.60 17.03
C ALA A 214 -13.47 -10.73 15.99
N LEU A 215 -14.47 -11.61 16.04
CA LEU A 215 -14.61 -12.78 15.17
C LEU A 215 -15.62 -12.56 14.05
N THR A 216 -16.87 -12.20 14.39
CA THR A 216 -17.95 -12.02 13.41
C THR A 216 -17.82 -10.72 12.62
N LYS A 217 -17.05 -9.74 13.12
CA LYS A 217 -16.89 -8.37 12.60
C LYS A 217 -18.18 -7.54 12.65
N GLU A 218 -19.16 -8.04 13.37
CA GLU A 218 -20.41 -7.33 13.58
C GLU A 218 -20.17 -6.04 14.37
N VAL A 219 -20.80 -4.97 13.95
CA VAL A 219 -20.69 -3.61 14.51
C VAL A 219 -21.97 -3.30 15.26
N SER A 220 -21.84 -2.91 16.52
CA SER A 220 -22.93 -2.36 17.35
C SER A 220 -22.61 -0.91 17.68
N THR A 221 -23.60 -0.03 17.69
CA THR A 221 -23.38 1.40 17.95
C THR A 221 -24.44 2.00 18.87
N TYR A 222 -24.00 3.03 19.59
CA TYR A 222 -24.84 3.92 20.38
C TYR A 222 -24.45 5.37 20.06
N SER A 223 -25.36 6.21 19.63
CA SER A 223 -25.06 7.58 19.21
C SER A 223 -25.77 8.64 20.06
N ASN A 224 -25.14 9.79 20.22
CA ASN A 224 -25.74 10.97 20.79
C ASN A 224 -25.16 12.27 20.18
N THR A 225 -25.85 13.38 20.42
CA THR A 225 -25.45 14.71 19.94
C THR A 225 -24.86 15.60 21.05
N THR A 226 -24.75 15.07 22.28
CA THR A 226 -24.23 15.81 23.45
C THR A 226 -22.78 15.42 23.76
N TYR A 227 -22.55 14.70 24.84
CA TYR A 227 -21.23 14.25 25.28
C TYR A 227 -21.23 12.75 25.55
N ILE A 228 -20.13 12.09 25.26
CA ILE A 228 -19.90 10.73 25.73
C ILE A 228 -19.49 10.81 27.21
N CYS A 229 -20.25 10.15 28.05
CA CYS A 229 -20.03 10.10 29.48
C CYS A 229 -20.26 8.67 30.02
N ALA A 230 -20.05 8.48 31.31
CA ALA A 230 -20.24 7.18 31.98
C ALA A 230 -21.65 6.60 31.73
N ASN A 231 -22.71 7.42 31.81
CA ASN A 231 -24.07 6.96 31.54
C ASN A 231 -24.28 6.46 30.12
N CYS A 232 -23.66 7.13 29.12
CA CYS A 232 -23.71 6.66 27.74
C CYS A 232 -23.07 5.28 27.60
N LEU A 233 -21.91 5.09 28.21
CA LEU A 233 -21.22 3.79 28.23
C LEU A 233 -22.07 2.73 28.96
N ILE A 234 -22.63 3.03 30.09
CA ILE A 234 -23.49 2.11 30.84
C ILE A 234 -24.70 1.66 30.01
N ASN A 235 -25.36 2.59 29.33
CA ASN A 235 -26.49 2.26 28.46
C ASN A 235 -26.04 1.37 27.28
N PHE A 236 -24.87 1.65 26.72
CA PHE A 236 -24.33 0.84 25.64
C PHE A 236 -23.90 -0.56 26.13
N LEU A 237 -23.31 -0.70 27.34
CA LEU A 237 -23.00 -2.00 27.93
C LEU A 237 -24.25 -2.84 28.15
N LYS A 238 -25.38 -2.25 28.57
CA LYS A 238 -26.67 -2.93 28.69
C LYS A 238 -27.17 -3.41 27.33
N GLN A 239 -27.14 -2.55 26.31
CA GLN A 239 -27.51 -2.90 24.93
C GLN A 239 -26.65 -4.08 24.40
N LEU A 240 -25.34 -4.04 24.63
CA LEU A 240 -24.43 -5.13 24.25
C LEU A 240 -24.76 -6.43 24.99
N LYS A 241 -25.12 -6.36 26.28
CA LYS A 241 -25.53 -7.56 27.03
C LYS A 241 -26.83 -8.16 26.53
N GLU A 242 -27.78 -7.35 26.09
CA GLU A 242 -29.01 -7.82 25.46
C GLU A 242 -28.71 -8.50 24.10
N GLN A 243 -27.82 -7.92 23.32
CA GLN A 243 -27.43 -8.46 21.99
C GLN A 243 -26.60 -9.77 22.11
N TYR A 244 -25.73 -9.87 23.12
CA TYR A 244 -24.81 -10.99 23.36
C TYR A 244 -25.16 -11.68 24.68
N SER A 245 -26.39 -12.20 24.80
CA SER A 245 -26.91 -12.76 26.06
C SER A 245 -26.45 -14.18 26.36
N ASP A 246 -25.97 -14.91 25.35
CA ASP A 246 -25.67 -16.34 25.40
C ASP A 246 -24.35 -16.68 26.11
N LYS A 247 -23.40 -15.74 26.21
CA LYS A 247 -22.05 -15.94 26.78
C LYS A 247 -21.55 -14.72 27.53
N PRO A 248 -20.48 -14.87 28.34
CA PRO A 248 -19.75 -13.75 28.87
C PRO A 248 -19.19 -12.84 27.76
N ILE A 249 -19.03 -11.57 28.05
CA ILE A 249 -18.49 -10.58 27.13
C ILE A 249 -17.17 -10.07 27.69
N ALA A 250 -16.13 -10.03 26.84
CA ALA A 250 -14.88 -9.31 27.11
C ALA A 250 -14.80 -8.11 26.19
N ILE A 251 -14.57 -6.92 26.74
CA ILE A 251 -14.52 -5.68 25.98
C ILE A 251 -13.13 -5.06 26.13
N VAL A 252 -12.43 -4.91 25.01
CA VAL A 252 -11.20 -4.12 24.90
C VAL A 252 -11.57 -2.66 24.70
N LEU A 253 -11.05 -1.77 25.55
CA LEU A 253 -11.34 -0.33 25.51
C LEU A 253 -10.09 0.48 25.88
N ASP A 254 -10.11 1.76 25.52
CA ASP A 254 -9.04 2.70 25.86
C ASP A 254 -9.07 3.11 27.35
N ASN A 255 -8.19 4.04 27.73
CA ASN A 255 -8.07 4.50 29.10
C ASN A 255 -8.81 5.82 29.34
N ALA A 256 -9.93 6.10 28.69
CA ALA A 256 -10.69 7.31 28.91
C ALA A 256 -11.22 7.36 30.38
N ARG A 257 -11.13 8.53 31.01
CA ARG A 257 -11.44 8.68 32.44
C ARG A 257 -12.82 8.17 32.82
N TYR A 258 -13.85 8.41 31.99
CA TYR A 258 -15.23 7.99 32.25
C TYR A 258 -15.40 6.45 32.24
N GLN A 259 -14.50 5.71 31.60
CA GLN A 259 -14.52 4.24 31.55
C GLN A 259 -14.00 3.63 32.87
N HIS A 260 -13.13 4.33 33.58
CA HIS A 260 -12.53 3.88 34.84
C HIS A 260 -13.36 4.16 36.06
N CYS A 261 -14.50 4.88 35.95
CA CYS A 261 -15.29 5.22 37.11
C CYS A 261 -15.89 3.95 37.77
N PHE A 262 -16.04 4.02 39.08
CA PHE A 262 -16.53 2.90 39.90
C PHE A 262 -17.88 2.35 39.40
N VAL A 263 -18.82 3.24 39.06
CA VAL A 263 -20.16 2.85 38.61
C VAL A 263 -20.11 2.03 37.33
N VAL A 264 -19.27 2.41 36.34
CA VAL A 264 -19.11 1.66 35.09
C VAL A 264 -18.57 0.26 35.39
N LYS A 265 -17.53 0.15 36.23
CA LYS A 265 -16.93 -1.14 36.58
C LYS A 265 -17.92 -2.05 37.33
N ALA A 266 -18.65 -1.49 38.30
CA ALA A 266 -19.66 -2.23 39.07
C ALA A 266 -20.78 -2.77 38.18
N ILE A 267 -21.30 -1.93 37.25
CA ILE A 267 -22.34 -2.36 36.32
C ILE A 267 -21.79 -3.39 35.29
N ALA A 268 -20.60 -3.20 34.77
CA ALA A 268 -19.98 -4.17 33.88
C ALA A 268 -19.86 -5.55 34.55
N THR A 269 -19.37 -5.59 35.81
CA THR A 269 -19.29 -6.82 36.61
C THR A 269 -20.67 -7.44 36.82
N GLY A 270 -21.69 -6.65 37.17
CA GLY A 270 -23.05 -7.13 37.35
C GLY A 270 -23.70 -7.68 36.09
N LEU A 271 -23.26 -7.22 34.91
CA LEU A 271 -23.70 -7.71 33.61
C LEU A 271 -22.87 -8.91 33.08
N GLY A 272 -21.84 -9.36 33.83
CA GLY A 272 -20.92 -10.41 33.34
C GLY A 272 -20.02 -9.95 32.19
N ILE A 273 -19.65 -8.67 32.19
CA ILE A 273 -18.78 -8.04 31.18
C ILE A 273 -17.40 -7.81 31.76
N HIS A 274 -16.38 -8.40 31.16
CA HIS A 274 -14.97 -8.20 31.51
C HIS A 274 -14.37 -7.03 30.74
N LEU A 275 -13.93 -5.99 31.43
CA LEU A 275 -13.29 -4.81 30.84
C LEU A 275 -11.78 -5.00 30.77
N LEU A 276 -11.23 -4.97 29.55
CA LEU A 276 -9.80 -5.14 29.24
C LEU A 276 -9.24 -3.78 28.77
N PHE A 277 -8.54 -3.08 29.65
CA PHE A 277 -7.99 -1.77 29.32
C PHE A 277 -6.69 -1.90 28.53
N LEU A 278 -6.61 -1.19 27.40
CA LEU A 278 -5.40 -1.10 26.59
C LEU A 278 -4.24 -0.46 27.35
N PRO A 279 -2.98 -0.80 27.05
CA PRO A 279 -1.85 -0.03 27.53
C PRO A 279 -1.97 1.44 27.08
N PRO A 280 -1.43 2.39 27.87
CA PRO A 280 -1.43 3.80 27.48
C PRO A 280 -0.80 4.01 26.09
N TYR A 281 -1.35 4.95 25.33
CA TYR A 281 -0.86 5.32 23.98
C TYR A 281 -0.83 4.16 22.98
N SER A 282 -1.82 3.27 23.01
CA SER A 282 -1.88 2.05 22.18
C SER A 282 -3.10 1.98 21.24
N PRO A 283 -3.41 3.03 20.44
CA PRO A 283 -4.54 3.00 19.51
C PRO A 283 -4.36 1.95 18.40
N ASN A 284 -3.10 1.58 18.08
CA ASN A 284 -2.76 0.54 17.14
C ASN A 284 -3.27 -0.86 17.52
N LEU A 285 -3.56 -1.09 18.80
CA LEU A 285 -4.12 -2.33 19.33
C LEU A 285 -5.66 -2.35 19.33
N ASN A 286 -6.33 -1.23 19.02
CA ASN A 286 -7.78 -1.18 18.91
C ASN A 286 -8.23 -1.25 17.44
N ILE A 287 -8.80 -2.39 17.03
CA ILE A 287 -9.22 -2.59 15.64
C ILE A 287 -10.35 -1.66 15.19
N ILE A 288 -11.14 -1.14 16.12
CA ILE A 288 -12.26 -0.25 15.82
C ILE A 288 -11.81 1.10 15.23
N GLU A 289 -10.57 1.50 15.46
CA GLU A 289 -9.98 2.68 14.83
C GLU A 289 -9.99 2.61 13.30
N ARG A 290 -9.92 1.39 12.76
CA ARG A 290 -10.01 1.15 11.31
C ARG A 290 -11.43 1.35 10.83
N LEU A 291 -12.43 0.97 11.63
CA LEU A 291 -13.84 1.23 11.34
C LEU A 291 -14.11 2.74 11.24
N TRP A 292 -13.58 3.53 12.18
CA TRP A 292 -13.76 4.98 12.14
C TRP A 292 -13.17 5.63 10.89
N LYS A 293 -11.98 5.18 10.46
CA LYS A 293 -11.37 5.64 9.21
C LYS A 293 -12.22 5.26 7.99
N PHE A 294 -12.74 4.05 7.95
CA PHE A 294 -13.63 3.58 6.90
C PHE A 294 -14.92 4.39 6.87
N THR A 295 -15.61 4.54 7.99
CA THR A 295 -16.84 5.32 8.10
C THR A 295 -16.65 6.77 7.65
N LYS A 296 -15.57 7.43 8.10
CA LYS A 296 -15.25 8.81 7.66
C LYS A 296 -15.02 8.88 6.15
N LYS A 297 -14.39 7.88 5.57
CA LYS A 297 -14.19 7.81 4.12
C LYS A 297 -15.51 7.68 3.37
N GLU A 298 -16.39 6.81 3.81
CA GLU A 298 -17.68 6.55 3.13
C GLU A 298 -18.67 7.71 3.26
N ILE A 299 -18.70 8.38 4.42
CA ILE A 299 -19.73 9.40 4.71
C ILE A 299 -19.22 10.82 4.44
N LEU A 300 -17.94 11.13 4.68
CA LEU A 300 -17.45 12.51 4.70
C LEU A 300 -16.58 12.89 3.51
N ASN A 301 -15.97 11.91 2.79
CA ASN A 301 -15.11 12.22 1.66
C ASN A 301 -15.89 12.89 0.54
N ALA A 302 -15.52 14.14 0.24
CA ALA A 302 -16.13 14.97 -0.80
C ALA A 302 -17.66 15.13 -0.66
N GLN A 303 -18.23 14.90 0.53
CA GLN A 303 -19.67 15.03 0.78
C GLN A 303 -19.97 16.34 1.52
N TYR A 304 -20.98 17.05 1.08
CA TYR A 304 -21.51 18.24 1.74
C TYR A 304 -22.94 17.99 2.20
N TYR A 305 -23.19 18.25 3.46
CA TYR A 305 -24.52 18.22 4.05
C TYR A 305 -24.97 19.65 4.36
N ASP A 306 -26.08 20.06 3.77
CA ASP A 306 -26.65 21.41 3.90
C ASP A 306 -27.32 21.67 5.27
N ALA A 307 -27.68 20.57 5.97
CA ALA A 307 -28.32 20.61 7.29
C ALA A 307 -27.75 19.58 8.25
N PRO A 308 -27.62 19.91 9.56
CA PRO A 308 -27.19 18.94 10.57
C PRO A 308 -28.04 17.67 10.63
N ALA A 309 -29.35 17.77 10.40
CA ALA A 309 -30.25 16.62 10.40
C ALA A 309 -29.86 15.60 9.32
N LYS A 310 -29.62 16.04 8.08
CA LYS A 310 -29.20 15.17 6.99
C LYS A 310 -27.86 14.49 7.28
N PHE A 311 -26.94 15.20 7.92
CA PHE A 311 -25.65 14.63 8.36
C PHE A 311 -25.84 13.55 9.43
N HIS A 312 -26.68 13.80 10.44
CA HIS A 312 -26.98 12.82 11.48
C HIS A 312 -27.69 11.59 10.90
N ASP A 313 -28.67 11.80 10.00
CA ASP A 313 -29.37 10.71 9.33
C ASP A 313 -28.43 9.85 8.48
N ALA A 314 -27.50 10.47 7.75
CA ALA A 314 -26.52 9.75 6.96
C ALA A 314 -25.65 8.83 7.83
N ILE A 315 -25.17 9.31 8.98
CA ILE A 315 -24.35 8.53 9.93
C ILE A 315 -25.19 7.41 10.55
N THR A 316 -26.41 7.72 11.00
CA THR A 316 -27.30 6.74 11.64
C THR A 316 -27.69 5.63 10.65
N THR A 317 -28.11 5.99 9.45
CA THR A 317 -28.46 5.05 8.39
C THR A 317 -27.27 4.17 7.98
N PHE A 318 -26.08 4.74 7.90
CA PHE A 318 -24.88 3.99 7.60
C PHE A 318 -24.64 2.89 8.65
N PHE A 319 -24.67 3.23 9.94
CA PHE A 319 -24.45 2.24 11.01
C PHE A 319 -25.58 1.23 11.13
N GLN A 320 -26.83 1.59 10.83
CA GLN A 320 -27.93 0.63 10.79
C GLN A 320 -27.74 -0.44 9.71
N ASN A 321 -27.14 -0.09 8.57
CA ASN A 321 -27.00 -0.96 7.43
C ASN A 321 -25.59 -1.56 7.24
N ILE A 322 -24.59 -1.14 8.02
CA ILE A 322 -23.18 -1.49 7.84
C ILE A 322 -22.91 -2.99 7.87
N ASN A 323 -23.60 -3.71 8.76
CA ASN A 323 -23.44 -5.17 8.93
C ASN A 323 -23.95 -5.96 7.72
N GLN A 324 -24.85 -5.39 6.93
CA GLN A 324 -25.40 -6.00 5.71
C GLN A 324 -24.65 -5.51 4.47
N ASN A 325 -24.55 -4.21 4.28
CA ASN A 325 -24.03 -3.60 3.06
C ASN A 325 -22.50 -3.71 2.93
N ASN A 326 -21.77 -3.67 4.06
CA ASN A 326 -20.31 -3.61 4.07
C ASN A 326 -19.65 -4.84 4.70
N LYS A 327 -20.37 -5.96 4.83
CA LYS A 327 -19.86 -7.18 5.50
C LYS A 327 -18.51 -7.65 4.96
N ALA A 328 -18.34 -7.69 3.64
CA ALA A 328 -17.09 -8.13 3.01
C ALA A 328 -15.91 -7.17 3.31
N ASP A 329 -16.17 -5.86 3.33
CA ASP A 329 -15.16 -4.85 3.61
C ASP A 329 -14.77 -4.88 5.09
N LEU A 330 -15.73 -5.05 6.00
CA LEU A 330 -15.47 -5.20 7.44
C LEU A 330 -14.58 -6.40 7.72
N HIS A 331 -14.82 -7.55 7.08
CA HIS A 331 -13.99 -8.74 7.24
C HIS A 331 -12.54 -8.53 6.78
N LYS A 332 -12.33 -7.80 5.68
CA LYS A 332 -10.98 -7.46 5.19
C LYS A 332 -10.29 -6.45 6.08
N LEU A 333 -11.03 -5.47 6.58
CA LEU A 333 -10.50 -4.32 7.32
C LEU A 333 -10.17 -4.66 8.78
N LEU A 334 -11.09 -5.34 9.47
CA LEU A 334 -11.06 -5.55 10.92
C LEU A 334 -10.31 -6.82 11.31
N THR A 335 -9.14 -7.03 10.73
CA THR A 335 -8.30 -8.19 11.05
C THR A 335 -7.60 -7.99 12.40
N LEU A 336 -7.32 -9.08 13.13
CA LEU A 336 -6.57 -9.08 14.39
C LEU A 336 -5.04 -8.97 14.19
N LYS A 337 -4.61 -8.41 13.04
CA LYS A 337 -3.21 -8.10 12.78
C LYS A 337 -2.88 -6.74 13.34
N PHE A 338 -2.14 -6.71 14.45
CA PHE A 338 -1.71 -5.49 15.11
C PHE A 338 -0.36 -5.02 14.55
N GLN A 339 -0.21 -3.71 14.38
CA GLN A 339 1.04 -3.11 13.96
C GLN A 339 1.81 -2.67 15.22
N PHE A 340 2.99 -3.25 15.44
CA PHE A 340 3.91 -2.80 16.47
C PHE A 340 4.95 -1.88 15.85
N PHE A 341 5.33 -0.84 16.58
CA PHE A 341 6.33 0.12 16.12
C PHE A 341 7.67 -0.20 16.82
N ASP A 342 8.66 -0.63 16.06
CA ASP A 342 10.02 -0.78 16.55
C ASP A 342 10.61 0.62 16.83
N LYS A 343 11.26 0.78 18.00
CA LYS A 343 11.92 2.04 18.36
C LYS A 343 13.00 2.46 17.35
N ASN A 344 13.56 1.51 16.64
CA ASN A 344 14.60 1.74 15.62
C ASN A 344 14.06 2.28 14.29
N ILE A 345 12.75 2.24 14.07
CA ILE A 345 12.10 2.74 12.82
C ILE A 345 11.61 4.19 12.98
N ALA A 346 11.55 4.70 14.20
CA ALA A 346 11.18 6.09 14.46
C ALA A 346 12.36 7.02 14.08
N HIS A 347 12.50 7.35 12.80
CA HIS A 347 13.32 8.49 12.40
C HIS A 347 12.63 9.75 12.95
N SER A 348 13.12 10.23 14.10
CA SER A 348 12.78 11.56 14.56
C SER A 348 13.48 12.55 13.63
N TYR A 349 12.73 13.17 12.71
CA TYR A 349 13.18 14.41 12.11
C TYR A 349 13.18 15.45 13.23
N ALA A 350 14.31 15.63 13.90
CA ALA A 350 14.56 16.84 14.65
C ALA A 350 14.68 17.99 13.64
N ALA A 351 13.82 19.00 13.80
CA ALA A 351 13.90 20.24 13.04
C ALA A 351 15.17 20.99 13.40
#